data_e36b7a9ec50906314c0b478fdf7e6f63
#
_entry.id   e36b7a9ec50906314c0b478fdf7e6f63
#
_cell.length_a   1.000
_cell.length_b   1.000
_cell.length_c   1.000
_cell.angle_alpha   90.00
_cell.angle_beta   90.00
_cell.angle_gamma   90.00
#
_symmetry.space_group_name_H-M   'P 1'
#
loop_
_entity.id
_entity.type
_entity.pdbx_description
1 polymer ?
#
loop_
_entity_poly.entity_id
_entity_poly.type
_entity_poly.pdbx_seq_one_letter_code
_entity_poly.pdbx_strand_id
1 'polypeptide(L)'
;MELLIVSGLSGAGKSVAMNALEDIGFFCIDNVPAELLPSITAFSKAGDNQLKRVALSMDVRGCHTSEQIEQALRQLDEQGIEYEILFIDAPDDVLMRRYSETRRRHPISIAEGISTREALAKERQILQPFRERADYTINTEFLSTAQNKERICNLFAPDGGAKAAMRLTVMSFGFKFGIPEDANLVLDVRCLPNPFYIPELKHKTGLDEEVVDFVMGHPEAKELLRRYEGFLEYALPLYVKEGKSQLTIAVGCTGGKHRSITFARKIAEYCKQLGYQTGIQHRDAAR
;
A
#
# COMPACT_ATOMS: atom_id res chain seq x y z
N MET A 1 -8.20 21.16 -3.64
CA MET A 1 -9.04 20.35 -2.73
C MET A 1 -8.63 18.90 -2.91
N GLU A 2 -8.30 18.23 -1.83
CA GLU A 2 -8.04 16.79 -1.81
C GLU A 2 -9.39 16.08 -1.66
N LEU A 3 -9.84 15.37 -2.67
CA LEU A 3 -11.11 14.62 -2.69
C LEU A 3 -10.81 13.12 -2.64
N LEU A 4 -11.28 12.45 -1.60
CA LEU A 4 -11.16 11.02 -1.42
C LEU A 4 -12.55 10.35 -1.45
N ILE A 5 -12.76 9.45 -2.39
CA ILE A 5 -13.94 8.58 -2.44
C ILE A 5 -13.63 7.30 -1.68
N VAL A 6 -14.38 7.02 -0.63
CA VAL A 6 -14.22 5.81 0.19
C VAL A 6 -15.34 4.85 -0.14
N SER A 7 -15.02 3.74 -0.78
CA SER A 7 -15.96 2.68 -1.09
C SER A 7 -15.50 1.33 -0.57
N GLY A 8 -16.30 0.31 -0.74
CA GLY A 8 -15.96 -1.06 -0.32
C GLY A 8 -17.17 -1.82 0.21
N LEU A 9 -16.97 -3.09 0.44
CA LEU A 9 -18.05 -3.99 0.80
C LEU A 9 -18.64 -3.69 2.18
N SER A 10 -19.91 -3.94 2.31
CA SER A 10 -20.65 -3.84 3.58
C SER A 10 -20.08 -4.83 4.59
N GLY A 11 -19.66 -4.33 5.76
CA GLY A 11 -18.96 -5.12 6.76
C GLY A 11 -17.43 -5.19 6.60
N ALA A 12 -16.86 -4.61 5.53
CA ALA A 12 -15.41 -4.58 5.33
C ALA A 12 -14.67 -3.56 6.20
N GLY A 13 -15.37 -2.57 6.82
CA GLY A 13 -14.74 -1.63 7.74
C GLY A 13 -14.73 -0.17 7.27
N LYS A 14 -15.59 0.21 6.31
CA LYS A 14 -15.73 1.61 5.84
C LYS A 14 -15.92 2.63 6.97
N SER A 15 -16.79 2.35 7.93
CA SER A 15 -17.04 3.28 9.04
C SER A 15 -15.80 3.53 9.89
N VAL A 16 -14.92 2.53 10.04
CA VAL A 16 -13.62 2.71 10.70
C VAL A 16 -12.73 3.62 9.88
N ALA A 17 -12.77 3.48 8.55
CA ALA A 17 -12.00 4.32 7.64
C ALA A 17 -12.48 5.79 7.70
N MET A 18 -13.78 6.03 7.65
CA MET A 18 -14.35 7.38 7.74
C MET A 18 -13.98 8.07 9.06
N ASN A 19 -14.11 7.37 10.19
CA ASN A 19 -13.70 7.90 11.49
C ASN A 19 -12.19 8.21 11.54
N ALA A 20 -11.36 7.33 10.95
CA ALA A 20 -9.90 7.55 10.90
C ALA A 20 -9.55 8.78 10.06
N LEU A 21 -10.23 8.99 8.94
CA LEU A 21 -10.04 10.17 8.06
C LEU A 21 -10.49 11.46 8.75
N GLU A 22 -11.60 11.43 9.51
CA GLU A 22 -12.05 12.55 10.31
C GLU A 22 -11.02 12.95 11.37
N ASP A 23 -10.41 11.97 12.07
CA ASP A 23 -9.38 12.20 13.07
C ASP A 23 -8.12 12.90 12.51
N ILE A 24 -7.84 12.75 11.20
CA ILE A 24 -6.70 13.39 10.52
C ILE A 24 -7.10 14.60 9.68
N GLY A 25 -8.29 15.13 9.90
CA GLY A 25 -8.74 16.42 9.38
C GLY A 25 -9.45 16.40 8.04
N PHE A 26 -9.95 15.25 7.57
CA PHE A 26 -10.90 15.24 6.47
C PHE A 26 -12.30 15.67 6.94
N PHE A 27 -13.00 16.42 6.09
CA PHE A 27 -14.43 16.61 6.21
C PHE A 27 -15.12 15.40 5.61
N CYS A 28 -15.78 14.60 6.45
CA CYS A 28 -16.34 13.32 6.07
C CYS A 28 -17.84 13.42 5.81
N ILE A 29 -18.31 12.93 4.65
CA ILE A 29 -19.73 12.79 4.31
C ILE A 29 -20.01 11.32 4.05
N ASP A 30 -20.87 10.72 4.86
CA ASP A 30 -21.21 9.29 4.74
C ASP A 30 -22.45 9.07 3.86
N ASN A 31 -22.47 7.93 3.18
CA ASN A 31 -23.60 7.44 2.41
C ASN A 31 -24.08 8.40 1.30
N VAL A 32 -23.13 8.88 0.50
CA VAL A 32 -23.40 9.82 -0.60
C VAL A 32 -24.01 9.06 -1.80
N PRO A 33 -25.20 9.48 -2.30
CA PRO A 33 -25.73 8.98 -3.57
C PRO A 33 -24.84 9.40 -4.75
N ALA A 34 -24.73 8.51 -5.75
CA ALA A 34 -23.90 8.78 -6.93
C ALA A 34 -24.29 10.06 -7.67
N GLU A 35 -25.57 10.36 -7.73
CA GLU A 35 -26.12 11.54 -8.42
C GLU A 35 -25.72 12.87 -7.75
N LEU A 36 -25.37 12.86 -6.46
CA LEU A 36 -24.97 14.07 -5.74
C LEU A 36 -23.46 14.37 -5.85
N LEU A 37 -22.67 13.42 -6.34
CA LEU A 37 -21.22 13.57 -6.41
C LEU A 37 -20.76 14.82 -7.20
N PRO A 38 -21.31 15.15 -8.39
CA PRO A 38 -20.95 16.38 -9.10
C PRO A 38 -21.34 17.65 -8.35
N SER A 39 -22.45 17.64 -7.61
CA SER A 39 -22.95 18.80 -6.86
C SER A 39 -22.08 19.10 -5.63
N ILE A 40 -21.61 18.08 -4.92
CA ILE A 40 -20.72 18.23 -3.75
C ILE A 40 -19.39 18.86 -4.17
N THR A 41 -18.87 18.49 -5.32
CA THR A 41 -17.62 19.05 -5.86
C THR A 41 -17.79 20.52 -6.31
N ALA A 42 -18.98 20.89 -6.80
CA ALA A 42 -19.28 22.29 -7.11
C ALA A 42 -19.33 23.17 -5.85
N PHE A 43 -19.84 22.67 -4.74
CA PHE A 43 -19.85 23.36 -3.46
C PHE A 43 -18.45 23.72 -2.96
N SER A 44 -17.49 22.83 -3.16
CA SER A 44 -16.11 23.04 -2.72
C SER A 44 -15.35 24.08 -3.56
N LYS A 45 -15.80 24.35 -4.80
CA LYS A 45 -15.25 25.39 -5.67
C LYS A 45 -15.86 26.79 -5.39
N ALA A 46 -17.06 26.86 -4.84
CA ALA A 46 -17.82 28.08 -4.70
C ALA A 46 -17.68 28.80 -3.34
N GLY A 47 -17.09 28.17 -2.35
CA GLY A 47 -17.08 28.71 -0.99
C GLY A 47 -15.75 28.64 -0.28
N ASP A 48 -15.57 29.58 0.60
CA ASP A 48 -14.51 29.78 1.57
C ASP A 48 -13.59 28.56 1.83
N ASN A 49 -12.31 28.81 1.92
CA ASN A 49 -11.14 27.95 2.18
C ASN A 49 -11.25 26.85 3.28
N GLN A 50 -12.46 26.48 3.71
CA GLN A 50 -12.66 25.59 4.86
C GLN A 50 -12.64 24.10 4.52
N LEU A 51 -12.89 23.68 3.28
CA LEU A 51 -12.89 22.27 2.88
C LEU A 51 -11.68 21.94 2.02
N LYS A 52 -10.50 21.85 2.66
CA LYS A 52 -9.26 21.49 1.95
C LYS A 52 -9.18 19.98 1.64
N ARG A 53 -9.73 19.14 2.53
CA ARG A 53 -9.71 17.69 2.48
C ARG A 53 -11.11 17.14 2.70
N VAL A 54 -11.66 16.43 1.73
CA VAL A 54 -13.02 15.89 1.78
C VAL A 54 -13.00 14.39 1.51
N ALA A 55 -13.67 13.61 2.37
CA ALA A 55 -13.84 12.17 2.17
C ALA A 55 -15.35 11.87 2.00
N LEU A 56 -15.71 11.23 0.91
CA LEU A 56 -17.08 10.84 0.57
C LEU A 56 -17.22 9.33 0.63
N SER A 57 -18.05 8.82 1.55
CA SER A 57 -18.36 7.39 1.58
C SER A 57 -19.49 7.07 0.64
N MET A 58 -19.25 6.13 -0.28
CA MET A 58 -20.22 5.68 -1.28
C MET A 58 -20.33 4.15 -1.24
N ASP A 59 -21.54 3.64 -1.09
CA ASP A 59 -21.82 2.21 -1.07
C ASP A 59 -23.17 1.89 -1.74
N VAL A 60 -23.60 0.62 -1.68
CA VAL A 60 -24.83 0.12 -2.32
C VAL A 60 -26.12 0.73 -1.77
N ARG A 61 -26.07 1.51 -0.69
CA ARG A 61 -27.24 2.26 -0.20
C ARG A 61 -27.49 3.54 -1.00
N GLY A 62 -26.40 4.13 -1.52
CA GLY A 62 -26.43 5.32 -2.36
C GLY A 62 -26.13 5.05 -3.84
N CYS A 63 -25.71 3.83 -4.18
CA CYS A 63 -25.36 3.43 -5.55
C CYS A 63 -26.02 2.08 -5.85
N HIS A 64 -27.04 2.07 -6.69
CA HIS A 64 -27.85 0.87 -6.92
C HIS A 64 -27.38 0.04 -8.11
N THR A 65 -26.63 0.63 -9.03
CA THR A 65 -26.07 -0.05 -10.22
C THR A 65 -24.65 0.41 -10.50
N SER A 66 -23.87 -0.42 -11.20
CA SER A 66 -22.52 -0.10 -11.68
C SER A 66 -22.51 1.07 -12.65
N GLU A 67 -23.54 1.18 -13.49
CA GLU A 67 -23.69 2.25 -14.50
C GLU A 67 -23.84 3.64 -13.83
N GLN A 68 -24.57 3.72 -12.71
CA GLN A 68 -24.66 4.97 -11.94
C GLN A 68 -23.30 5.43 -11.43
N ILE A 69 -22.50 4.49 -10.90
CA ILE A 69 -21.15 4.76 -10.42
C ILE A 69 -20.26 5.23 -11.58
N GLU A 70 -20.25 4.50 -12.69
CA GLU A 70 -19.45 4.87 -13.85
C GLU A 70 -19.82 6.23 -14.43
N GLN A 71 -21.13 6.55 -14.47
CA GLN A 71 -21.60 7.85 -14.92
C GLN A 71 -21.13 8.97 -14.00
N ALA A 72 -21.22 8.77 -12.69
CA ALA A 72 -20.78 9.77 -11.70
C ALA A 72 -19.26 10.01 -11.78
N LEU A 73 -18.46 8.96 -11.91
CA LEU A 73 -17.01 9.08 -12.07
C LEU A 73 -16.64 9.77 -13.39
N ARG A 74 -17.28 9.42 -14.50
CA ARG A 74 -17.08 10.10 -15.79
C ARG A 74 -17.40 11.59 -15.71
N GLN A 75 -18.45 11.97 -15.01
CA GLN A 75 -18.79 13.39 -14.82
C GLN A 75 -17.72 14.16 -14.04
N LEU A 76 -17.07 13.53 -13.06
CA LEU A 76 -15.92 14.13 -12.37
C LEU A 76 -14.72 14.30 -13.31
N ASP A 77 -14.43 13.27 -14.11
CA ASP A 77 -13.34 13.30 -15.10
C ASP A 77 -13.56 14.43 -16.12
N GLU A 78 -14.79 14.56 -16.68
CA GLU A 78 -15.18 15.60 -17.63
C GLU A 78 -15.10 17.02 -17.05
N GLN A 79 -15.35 17.16 -15.75
CA GLN A 79 -15.22 18.43 -15.03
C GLN A 79 -13.78 18.76 -14.61
N GLY A 80 -12.83 17.88 -14.90
CA GLY A 80 -11.42 18.03 -14.51
C GLY A 80 -11.21 18.05 -12.99
N ILE A 81 -12.02 17.29 -12.26
CA ILE A 81 -11.92 17.17 -10.80
C ILE A 81 -10.96 16.02 -10.49
N GLU A 82 -9.86 16.34 -9.81
CA GLU A 82 -8.93 15.34 -9.30
C GLU A 82 -9.51 14.69 -8.03
N TYR A 83 -9.53 13.37 -7.99
CA TYR A 83 -9.97 12.57 -6.86
C TYR A 83 -9.14 11.29 -6.75
N GLU A 84 -9.11 10.71 -5.57
CA GLU A 84 -8.55 9.38 -5.30
C GLU A 84 -9.65 8.47 -4.76
N ILE A 85 -9.51 7.17 -4.99
CA ILE A 85 -10.47 6.15 -4.51
C ILE A 85 -9.77 5.22 -3.53
N LEU A 86 -10.30 5.15 -2.31
CA LEU A 86 -9.95 4.14 -1.31
C LEU A 86 -11.02 3.04 -1.31
N PHE A 87 -10.64 1.81 -1.68
CA PHE A 87 -11.52 0.65 -1.65
C PHE A 87 -11.20 -0.26 -0.47
N ILE A 88 -12.20 -0.51 0.40
CA ILE A 88 -12.06 -1.40 1.57
C ILE A 88 -12.68 -2.75 1.24
N ASP A 89 -11.88 -3.80 1.23
CA ASP A 89 -12.29 -5.16 0.86
C ASP A 89 -12.05 -6.18 2.00
N ALA A 90 -12.73 -7.30 1.93
CA ALA A 90 -12.45 -8.51 2.68
C ALA A 90 -13.02 -9.73 1.94
N PRO A 91 -12.47 -10.94 2.14
CA PRO A 91 -13.03 -12.18 1.59
C PRO A 91 -14.46 -12.43 2.07
N ASP A 92 -15.26 -13.11 1.25
CA ASP A 92 -16.67 -13.34 1.52
C ASP A 92 -16.92 -14.16 2.80
N ASP A 93 -16.07 -15.12 3.11
CA ASP A 93 -16.14 -15.92 4.32
C ASP A 93 -15.91 -15.07 5.58
N VAL A 94 -15.00 -14.10 5.51
CA VAL A 94 -14.74 -13.11 6.56
C VAL A 94 -15.95 -12.20 6.76
N LEU A 95 -16.53 -11.70 5.65
CA LEU A 95 -17.72 -10.86 5.70
C LEU A 95 -18.92 -11.62 6.25
N MET A 96 -19.16 -12.85 5.80
CA MET A 96 -20.21 -13.72 6.30
C MET A 96 -20.09 -13.95 7.80
N ARG A 97 -18.87 -14.21 8.31
CA ARG A 97 -18.59 -14.34 9.73
C ARG A 97 -18.92 -13.06 10.50
N ARG A 98 -18.46 -11.90 10.02
CA ARG A 98 -18.73 -10.59 10.64
C ARG A 98 -20.22 -10.28 10.71
N TYR A 99 -20.98 -10.62 9.67
CA TYR A 99 -22.45 -10.49 9.70
C TYR A 99 -23.10 -11.37 10.76
N SER A 100 -22.63 -12.61 10.89
CA SER A 100 -23.13 -13.55 11.92
C SER A 100 -22.84 -13.06 13.34
N GLU A 101 -21.63 -12.53 13.59
CA GLU A 101 -21.19 -12.02 14.89
C GLU A 101 -21.96 -10.75 15.29
N THR A 102 -22.17 -9.82 14.36
CA THR A 102 -22.83 -8.55 14.64
C THR A 102 -24.36 -8.63 14.62
N ARG A 103 -24.94 -9.74 14.18
CA ARG A 103 -26.38 -9.93 13.96
C ARG A 103 -27.02 -8.87 13.07
N ARG A 104 -26.22 -8.20 12.22
CA ARG A 104 -26.70 -7.25 11.23
C ARG A 104 -27.14 -7.97 9.97
N ARG A 105 -28.07 -7.38 9.23
CA ARG A 105 -28.45 -7.88 7.92
C ARG A 105 -27.78 -7.04 6.84
N HIS A 106 -27.44 -7.68 5.73
CA HIS A 106 -26.86 -6.99 4.58
C HIS A 106 -27.88 -6.04 3.93
N PRO A 107 -27.52 -4.80 3.52
CA PRO A 107 -28.47 -3.83 2.96
C PRO A 107 -29.30 -4.39 1.81
N ILE A 108 -28.65 -5.01 0.82
CA ILE A 108 -29.32 -5.63 -0.34
C ILE A 108 -30.18 -6.82 0.10
N SER A 109 -29.73 -7.63 1.07
CA SER A 109 -30.53 -8.75 1.61
C SER A 109 -31.83 -8.26 2.24
N ILE A 110 -31.83 -7.10 2.90
CA ILE A 110 -33.03 -6.49 3.46
C ILE A 110 -33.97 -6.01 2.34
N ALA A 111 -33.40 -5.32 1.35
CA ALA A 111 -34.18 -4.69 0.27
C ALA A 111 -34.83 -5.71 -0.67
N GLU A 112 -34.14 -6.82 -0.97
CA GLU A 112 -34.52 -7.78 -1.99
C GLU A 112 -34.97 -9.14 -1.42
N GLY A 113 -34.84 -9.37 -0.13
CA GLY A 113 -35.23 -10.65 0.50
C GLY A 113 -34.34 -11.84 0.14
N ILE A 114 -33.11 -11.60 -0.36
CA ILE A 114 -32.14 -12.62 -0.77
C ILE A 114 -31.19 -13.00 0.37
N SER A 115 -30.44 -14.09 0.22
CA SER A 115 -29.44 -14.51 1.19
C SER A 115 -28.27 -13.52 1.28
N THR A 116 -27.58 -13.47 2.41
CA THR A 116 -26.39 -12.62 2.59
C THR A 116 -25.30 -12.95 1.56
N ARG A 117 -25.14 -14.21 1.17
CA ARG A 117 -24.16 -14.62 0.15
C ARG A 117 -24.49 -14.06 -1.24
N GLU A 118 -25.75 -14.15 -1.65
CA GLU A 118 -26.22 -13.58 -2.92
C GLU A 118 -26.11 -12.05 -2.90
N ALA A 119 -26.43 -11.43 -1.77
CA ALA A 119 -26.33 -10.00 -1.58
C ALA A 119 -24.86 -9.49 -1.68
N LEU A 120 -23.90 -10.22 -1.10
CA LEU A 120 -22.47 -9.91 -1.24
C LEU A 120 -22.00 -10.03 -2.71
N ALA A 121 -22.40 -11.10 -3.40
CA ALA A 121 -22.06 -11.28 -4.82
C ALA A 121 -22.59 -10.12 -5.68
N LYS A 122 -23.84 -9.69 -5.42
CA LYS A 122 -24.45 -8.55 -6.10
C LYS A 122 -23.77 -7.23 -5.74
N GLU A 123 -23.41 -7.02 -4.48
CA GLU A 123 -22.67 -5.84 -4.03
C GLU A 123 -21.33 -5.72 -4.72
N ARG A 124 -20.57 -6.82 -4.88
CA ARG A 124 -19.31 -6.84 -5.62
C ARG A 124 -19.48 -6.39 -7.07
N GLN A 125 -20.53 -6.84 -7.74
CA GLN A 125 -20.83 -6.44 -9.13
C GLN A 125 -21.15 -4.93 -9.20
N ILE A 126 -21.99 -4.42 -8.30
CA ILE A 126 -22.35 -3.00 -8.27
C ILE A 126 -21.13 -2.12 -8.02
N LEU A 127 -20.25 -2.50 -7.06
CA LEU A 127 -19.11 -1.69 -6.65
C LEU A 127 -17.84 -1.96 -7.50
N GLN A 128 -17.92 -2.81 -8.54
CA GLN A 128 -16.78 -3.12 -9.41
C GLN A 128 -16.10 -1.88 -9.99
N PRO A 129 -16.80 -0.84 -10.47
CA PRO A 129 -16.14 0.36 -11.00
C PRO A 129 -15.25 1.08 -9.99
N PHE A 130 -15.64 1.14 -8.72
CA PHE A 130 -14.78 1.68 -7.66
C PHE A 130 -13.56 0.83 -7.41
N ARG A 131 -13.71 -0.50 -7.41
CA ARG A 131 -12.60 -1.43 -7.20
C ARG A 131 -11.57 -1.38 -8.31
N GLU A 132 -12.01 -1.31 -9.57
CA GLU A 132 -11.13 -1.28 -10.75
C GLU A 132 -10.35 0.04 -10.86
N ARG A 133 -10.94 1.14 -10.40
CA ARG A 133 -10.33 2.48 -10.41
C ARG A 133 -9.71 2.88 -9.08
N ALA A 134 -9.65 1.97 -8.11
CA ALA A 134 -9.13 2.27 -6.79
C ALA A 134 -7.63 2.62 -6.84
N ASP A 135 -7.28 3.78 -6.28
CA ASP A 135 -5.90 4.19 -6.05
C ASP A 135 -5.30 3.46 -4.85
N TYR A 136 -6.15 3.17 -3.84
CA TYR A 136 -5.77 2.45 -2.63
C TYR A 136 -6.77 1.33 -2.37
N THR A 137 -6.27 0.11 -2.14
CA THR A 137 -7.09 -1.03 -1.70
C THR A 137 -6.59 -1.54 -0.36
N ILE A 138 -7.50 -1.66 0.62
CA ILE A 138 -7.19 -2.22 1.93
C ILE A 138 -7.98 -3.52 2.10
N ASN A 139 -7.27 -4.66 2.15
CA ASN A 139 -7.85 -5.91 2.60
C ASN A 139 -7.82 -5.95 4.14
N THR A 140 -9.01 -6.07 4.75
CA THR A 140 -9.17 -6.06 6.21
C THR A 140 -9.31 -7.46 6.82
N GLU A 141 -9.00 -8.52 6.06
CA GLU A 141 -9.12 -9.92 6.51
C GLU A 141 -8.44 -10.16 7.86
N PHE A 142 -7.18 -9.76 7.97
CA PHE A 142 -6.35 -9.98 9.15
C PHE A 142 -6.12 -8.71 9.99
N LEU A 143 -6.87 -7.64 9.71
CA LEU A 143 -6.71 -6.38 10.44
C LEU A 143 -7.74 -6.28 11.58
N SER A 144 -7.25 -5.97 12.78
CA SER A 144 -8.11 -5.46 13.84
C SER A 144 -8.63 -4.05 13.48
N THR A 145 -9.69 -3.61 14.14
CA THR A 145 -10.21 -2.25 13.97
C THR A 145 -9.15 -1.18 14.23
N ALA A 146 -8.30 -1.37 15.24
CA ALA A 146 -7.20 -0.46 15.56
C ALA A 146 -6.14 -0.42 14.46
N GLN A 147 -5.74 -1.58 13.94
CA GLN A 147 -4.76 -1.67 12.84
C GLN A 147 -5.29 -1.06 11.53
N ASN A 148 -6.60 -1.27 11.23
CA ASN A 148 -7.22 -0.63 10.07
C ASN A 148 -7.22 0.89 10.21
N LYS A 149 -7.59 1.42 11.40
CA LYS A 149 -7.54 2.85 11.71
C LYS A 149 -6.13 3.42 11.55
N GLU A 150 -5.14 2.78 12.19
CA GLU A 150 -3.73 3.19 12.11
C GLU A 150 -3.24 3.22 10.65
N ARG A 151 -3.58 2.19 9.86
CA ARG A 151 -3.20 2.11 8.45
C ARG A 151 -3.77 3.27 7.64
N ILE A 152 -5.04 3.62 7.84
CA ILE A 152 -5.69 4.73 7.14
C ILE A 152 -5.10 6.07 7.56
N CYS A 153 -4.91 6.29 8.86
CA CYS A 153 -4.24 7.49 9.34
C CYS A 153 -2.84 7.65 8.71
N ASN A 154 -2.08 6.56 8.65
CA ASN A 154 -0.75 6.57 8.06
C ASN A 154 -0.78 6.81 6.54
N LEU A 155 -1.76 6.27 5.81
CA LEU A 155 -1.89 6.48 4.36
C LEU A 155 -2.17 7.93 4.00
N PHE A 156 -3.01 8.60 4.79
CA PHE A 156 -3.55 9.92 4.47
C PHE A 156 -3.10 11.03 5.43
N ALA A 157 -2.10 10.79 6.27
CA ALA A 157 -1.54 11.85 7.12
C ALA A 157 -0.91 12.99 6.30
N PRO A 158 -1.03 14.27 6.74
CA PRO A 158 -0.57 15.43 5.98
C PRO A 158 0.93 15.42 5.64
N ASP A 159 1.75 14.76 6.44
CA ASP A 159 3.23 14.79 6.37
C ASP A 159 3.82 13.61 5.55
N GLY A 160 3.15 13.15 4.52
CA GLY A 160 3.65 12.06 3.65
C GLY A 160 3.36 10.67 4.18
N GLY A 161 2.28 10.52 4.91
CA GLY A 161 1.86 9.31 5.63
C GLY A 161 1.79 8.03 4.81
N ALA A 162 1.48 8.11 3.51
CA ALA A 162 1.43 6.93 2.64
C ALA A 162 2.77 6.16 2.58
N LYS A 163 3.89 6.88 2.57
CA LYS A 163 5.23 6.26 2.61
C LYS A 163 5.57 5.73 4.00
N ALA A 164 5.16 6.43 5.06
CA ALA A 164 5.35 6.00 6.45
C ALA A 164 4.50 4.78 6.82
N ALA A 165 3.39 4.54 6.10
CA ALA A 165 2.49 3.41 6.34
C ALA A 165 3.08 2.06 5.91
N MET A 166 4.05 2.03 5.01
CA MET A 166 4.69 0.80 4.55
C MET A 166 6.06 0.64 5.23
N ARG A 167 6.22 -0.41 6.04
CA ARG A 167 7.50 -0.77 6.63
C ARG A 167 8.32 -1.59 5.63
N LEU A 168 9.53 -1.12 5.32
CA LEU A 168 10.48 -1.86 4.51
C LEU A 168 11.46 -2.63 5.41
N THR A 169 11.77 -3.87 5.03
CA THR A 169 12.89 -4.63 5.57
C THR A 169 13.86 -4.91 4.42
N VAL A 170 15.07 -4.39 4.50
CA VAL A 170 16.13 -4.73 3.56
C VAL A 170 17.01 -5.80 4.18
N MET A 171 17.03 -6.99 3.56
CA MET A 171 17.73 -8.16 4.11
C MET A 171 18.90 -8.57 3.21
N SER A 172 20.10 -8.71 3.75
CA SER A 172 21.18 -9.39 3.04
C SER A 172 21.18 -10.88 3.30
N PHE A 173 21.41 -11.69 2.25
CA PHE A 173 21.45 -13.15 2.35
C PHE A 173 22.48 -13.79 1.43
N GLY A 174 22.80 -15.07 1.69
CA GLY A 174 23.62 -15.91 0.83
C GLY A 174 22.79 -16.94 0.08
N PHE A 175 22.86 -16.95 -1.26
CA PHE A 175 22.14 -17.91 -2.09
C PHE A 175 22.43 -19.37 -1.73
N LYS A 176 23.64 -19.68 -1.21
CA LYS A 176 23.98 -21.02 -0.73
C LYS A 176 23.12 -21.51 0.44
N PHE A 177 22.43 -20.60 1.11
CA PHE A 177 21.55 -20.91 2.24
C PHE A 177 20.05 -20.77 1.89
N GLY A 178 19.73 -20.66 0.61
CA GLY A 178 18.37 -20.47 0.11
C GLY A 178 17.91 -19.00 0.14
N ILE A 179 16.93 -18.72 -0.69
CA ILE A 179 16.25 -17.42 -0.73
C ILE A 179 15.37 -17.30 0.53
N PRO A 180 15.28 -16.11 1.19
CA PRO A 180 14.35 -15.91 2.30
C PRO A 180 12.90 -16.11 1.85
N GLU A 181 12.12 -16.88 2.61
CA GLU A 181 10.73 -17.21 2.26
C GLU A 181 9.80 -15.97 2.30
N ASP A 182 10.13 -15.00 3.15
CA ASP A 182 9.41 -13.74 3.31
C ASP A 182 9.82 -12.65 2.31
N ALA A 183 10.76 -12.94 1.38
CA ALA A 183 11.21 -11.97 0.39
C ALA A 183 10.12 -11.66 -0.64
N ASN A 184 9.79 -10.38 -0.79
CA ASN A 184 8.90 -9.89 -1.85
C ASN A 184 9.70 -9.53 -3.11
N LEU A 185 10.90 -9.00 -2.95
CA LEU A 185 11.83 -8.68 -4.03
C LEU A 185 13.17 -9.34 -3.74
N VAL A 186 13.78 -9.92 -4.76
CA VAL A 186 15.11 -10.53 -4.65
C VAL A 186 16.04 -9.85 -5.65
N LEU A 187 17.09 -9.21 -5.14
CA LEU A 187 18.11 -8.51 -5.92
C LEU A 187 19.42 -9.31 -5.87
N ASP A 188 19.91 -9.73 -7.02
CA ASP A 188 21.10 -10.56 -7.14
C ASP A 188 22.34 -9.70 -7.45
N VAL A 189 23.35 -9.76 -6.56
CA VAL A 189 24.62 -9.04 -6.72
C VAL A 189 25.82 -9.99 -6.95
N ARG A 190 25.57 -11.24 -7.36
CA ARG A 190 26.65 -12.22 -7.64
C ARG A 190 27.46 -11.89 -8.88
N CYS A 191 26.89 -11.11 -9.80
CA CYS A 191 27.57 -10.65 -11.02
C CYS A 191 28.75 -9.70 -10.78
N LEU A 192 28.87 -9.15 -9.57
CA LEU A 192 29.94 -8.21 -9.21
C LEU A 192 31.21 -8.93 -8.74
N PRO A 193 32.40 -8.27 -8.84
CA PRO A 193 33.64 -8.78 -8.31
C PRO A 193 33.53 -9.24 -6.85
N ASN A 194 34.17 -10.34 -6.52
CA ASN A 194 33.97 -10.99 -5.23
C ASN A 194 35.18 -10.71 -4.28
N PRO A 195 34.93 -9.94 -3.18
CA PRO A 195 35.97 -9.64 -2.19
C PRO A 195 36.63 -10.89 -1.55
N PHE A 196 35.94 -12.03 -1.56
CA PHE A 196 36.43 -13.27 -0.99
C PHE A 196 37.79 -13.72 -1.57
N TYR A 197 38.11 -13.34 -2.82
CA TYR A 197 39.35 -13.67 -3.47
C TYR A 197 40.51 -12.73 -3.12
N ILE A 198 40.26 -11.69 -2.33
CA ILE A 198 41.27 -10.77 -1.82
C ILE A 198 41.62 -11.21 -0.39
N PRO A 199 42.85 -11.63 -0.10
CA PRO A 199 43.23 -12.18 1.21
C PRO A 199 42.88 -11.26 2.39
N GLU A 200 43.08 -9.96 2.24
CA GLU A 200 42.83 -8.91 3.26
C GLU A 200 41.34 -8.68 3.54
N LEU A 201 40.49 -9.05 2.55
CA LEU A 201 39.04 -8.83 2.65
C LEU A 201 38.26 -10.11 2.95
N LYS A 202 38.88 -11.27 2.77
CA LYS A 202 38.23 -12.59 2.87
C LYS A 202 37.48 -12.81 4.19
N HIS A 203 38.05 -12.33 5.30
CA HIS A 203 37.52 -12.53 6.66
C HIS A 203 36.68 -11.33 7.15
N LYS A 204 36.61 -10.25 6.37
CA LYS A 204 35.79 -9.08 6.64
C LYS A 204 34.39 -9.25 6.08
N THR A 205 33.54 -8.28 6.34
CA THR A 205 32.14 -8.29 5.89
C THR A 205 31.81 -6.98 5.16
N GLY A 206 30.67 -6.88 4.53
CA GLY A 206 30.16 -5.62 3.96
C GLY A 206 29.79 -4.55 5.01
N LEU A 207 30.07 -4.80 6.30
CA LEU A 207 30.04 -3.78 7.36
C LEU A 207 31.35 -3.02 7.45
N ASP A 208 32.44 -3.63 6.99
CA ASP A 208 33.80 -3.05 7.03
C ASP A 208 34.00 -2.15 5.80
N GLU A 209 34.50 -0.92 6.04
CA GLU A 209 34.67 0.11 5.00
C GLU A 209 35.54 -0.38 3.82
N GLU A 210 36.60 -1.12 4.07
CA GLU A 210 37.50 -1.63 3.03
C GLU A 210 36.76 -2.60 2.06
N VAL A 211 35.78 -3.37 2.56
CA VAL A 211 34.91 -4.21 1.71
C VAL A 211 33.93 -3.34 0.92
N VAL A 212 33.37 -2.31 1.57
CA VAL A 212 32.49 -1.36 0.91
C VAL A 212 33.23 -0.64 -0.22
N ASP A 213 34.43 -0.13 0.06
CA ASP A 213 35.29 0.57 -0.91
C ASP A 213 35.67 -0.33 -2.10
N PHE A 214 36.03 -1.58 -1.82
CA PHE A 214 36.30 -2.55 -2.88
C PHE A 214 35.06 -2.78 -3.75
N VAL A 215 33.90 -3.10 -3.16
CA VAL A 215 32.68 -3.39 -3.92
C VAL A 215 32.20 -2.17 -4.70
N MET A 216 32.14 -1.01 -4.07
CA MET A 216 31.66 0.22 -4.67
C MET A 216 32.72 0.94 -5.52
N GLY A 217 33.98 0.53 -5.48
CA GLY A 217 35.05 1.02 -6.33
C GLY A 217 34.82 0.68 -7.81
N HIS A 218 34.07 -0.38 -8.11
CA HIS A 218 33.82 -0.87 -9.46
C HIS A 218 32.69 -0.07 -10.13
N PRO A 219 32.89 0.41 -11.40
CA PRO A 219 31.84 1.13 -12.13
C PRO A 219 30.53 0.32 -12.28
N GLU A 220 30.64 -0.99 -12.50
CA GLU A 220 29.52 -1.90 -12.66
C GLU A 220 28.66 -1.98 -11.38
N ALA A 221 29.29 -1.91 -10.20
CA ALA A 221 28.59 -1.92 -8.93
C ALA A 221 27.78 -0.62 -8.73
N LYS A 222 28.37 0.52 -9.08
CA LYS A 222 27.68 1.82 -9.01
C LYS A 222 26.49 1.87 -9.97
N GLU A 223 26.67 1.38 -11.20
CA GLU A 223 25.59 1.37 -12.18
C GLU A 223 24.48 0.37 -11.78
N LEU A 224 24.82 -0.81 -11.26
CA LEU A 224 23.83 -1.77 -10.77
C LEU A 224 23.02 -1.18 -9.60
N LEU A 225 23.70 -0.54 -8.65
CA LEU A 225 23.02 0.12 -7.52
C LEU A 225 22.05 1.19 -8.03
N ARG A 226 22.49 2.07 -8.92
CA ARG A 226 21.63 3.12 -9.51
C ARG A 226 20.39 2.55 -10.20
N ARG A 227 20.51 1.40 -10.89
CA ARG A 227 19.35 0.74 -11.53
C ARG A 227 18.40 0.15 -10.50
N TYR A 228 18.91 -0.44 -9.43
CA TYR A 228 18.08 -0.93 -8.34
C TYR A 228 17.36 0.21 -7.61
N GLU A 229 18.04 1.31 -7.37
CA GLU A 229 17.45 2.52 -6.77
C GLU A 229 16.33 3.09 -7.65
N GLY A 230 16.56 3.25 -8.95
CA GLY A 230 15.53 3.71 -9.89
C GLY A 230 14.34 2.75 -10.01
N PHE A 231 14.57 1.44 -9.96
CA PHE A 231 13.50 0.44 -9.91
C PHE A 231 12.68 0.59 -8.62
N LEU A 232 13.33 0.73 -7.47
CA LEU A 232 12.64 0.87 -6.18
C LEU A 232 11.88 2.20 -6.09
N GLU A 233 12.46 3.30 -6.59
CA GLU A 233 11.78 4.59 -6.65
C GLU A 233 10.45 4.52 -7.42
N TYR A 234 10.44 3.76 -8.52
CA TYR A 234 9.23 3.52 -9.31
C TYR A 234 8.27 2.52 -8.64
N ALA A 235 8.80 1.39 -8.13
CA ALA A 235 7.97 0.27 -7.68
C ALA A 235 7.36 0.47 -6.28
N LEU A 236 8.09 1.10 -5.34
CA LEU A 236 7.62 1.25 -3.96
C LEU A 236 6.29 2.02 -3.84
N PRO A 237 6.06 3.14 -4.56
CA PRO A 237 4.75 3.79 -4.56
C PRO A 237 3.60 2.89 -5.05
N LEU A 238 3.87 1.98 -5.99
CA LEU A 238 2.86 1.03 -6.49
C LEU A 238 2.48 0.00 -5.41
N TYR A 239 3.45 -0.49 -4.62
CA TYR A 239 3.17 -1.36 -3.48
C TYR A 239 2.40 -0.65 -2.36
N VAL A 240 2.65 0.65 -2.15
CA VAL A 240 1.85 1.47 -1.21
C VAL A 240 0.40 1.56 -1.69
N LYS A 241 0.18 1.86 -2.97
CA LYS A 241 -1.16 1.93 -3.58
C LYS A 241 -1.90 0.60 -3.51
N GLU A 242 -1.21 -0.52 -3.75
CA GLU A 242 -1.77 -1.88 -3.58
C GLU A 242 -2.16 -2.16 -2.11
N GLY A 243 -1.77 -1.29 -1.19
CA GLY A 243 -2.11 -1.40 0.22
C GLY A 243 -1.19 -2.30 1.02
N LYS A 244 0.02 -2.57 0.54
CA LYS A 244 1.01 -3.39 1.24
C LYS A 244 1.55 -2.66 2.48
N SER A 245 1.42 -3.27 3.67
CA SER A 245 1.90 -2.69 4.92
C SER A 245 3.34 -3.03 5.25
N GLN A 246 3.86 -4.12 4.67
CA GLN A 246 5.24 -4.59 4.84
C GLN A 246 5.79 -5.09 3.51
N LEU A 247 7.07 -4.82 3.26
CA LEU A 247 7.74 -5.31 2.07
C LEU A 247 9.19 -5.67 2.41
N THR A 248 9.60 -6.90 2.09
CA THR A 248 10.97 -7.40 2.29
C THR A 248 11.73 -7.38 0.97
N ILE A 249 12.84 -6.63 0.94
CA ILE A 249 13.79 -6.55 -0.18
C ILE A 249 15.00 -7.38 0.20
N ALA A 250 15.17 -8.56 -0.39
CA ALA A 250 16.28 -9.45 -0.13
C ALA A 250 17.40 -9.23 -1.15
N VAL A 251 18.60 -8.90 -0.68
CA VAL A 251 19.80 -8.71 -1.50
C VAL A 251 20.74 -9.90 -1.33
N GLY A 252 21.00 -10.64 -2.40
CA GLY A 252 21.73 -11.92 -2.36
C GLY A 252 23.11 -11.88 -3.02
N CYS A 253 24.12 -12.40 -2.31
CA CYS A 253 25.37 -12.82 -2.93
C CYS A 253 25.63 -14.31 -2.63
N THR A 254 26.76 -14.89 -3.03
CA THR A 254 27.03 -16.33 -2.82
C THR A 254 26.99 -16.72 -1.35
N GLY A 255 27.73 -16.03 -0.48
CA GLY A 255 27.87 -16.34 0.94
C GLY A 255 27.10 -15.46 1.91
N GLY A 256 26.50 -14.34 1.45
CA GLY A 256 25.76 -13.44 2.32
C GLY A 256 26.59 -12.47 3.16
N LYS A 257 27.93 -12.42 2.99
CA LYS A 257 28.84 -11.68 3.89
C LYS A 257 29.38 -10.36 3.36
N HIS A 258 29.64 -10.26 2.06
CA HIS A 258 30.35 -9.11 1.48
C HIS A 258 29.41 -8.23 0.65
N ARG A 259 29.27 -8.53 -0.67
CA ARG A 259 28.52 -7.75 -1.65
C ARG A 259 27.07 -7.49 -1.24
N SER A 260 26.38 -8.53 -0.73
CA SER A 260 24.97 -8.41 -0.31
C SER A 260 24.79 -7.48 0.88
N ILE A 261 25.69 -7.50 1.86
CA ILE A 261 25.64 -6.58 3.01
C ILE A 261 25.87 -5.14 2.56
N THR A 262 26.92 -4.91 1.73
CA THR A 262 27.21 -3.59 1.15
C THR A 262 26.01 -3.00 0.43
N PHE A 263 25.42 -3.78 -0.49
CA PHE A 263 24.26 -3.32 -1.25
C PHE A 263 23.00 -3.14 -0.39
N ALA A 264 22.75 -4.06 0.55
CA ALA A 264 21.59 -3.93 1.45
C ALA A 264 21.67 -2.65 2.29
N ARG A 265 22.85 -2.26 2.77
CA ARG A 265 23.05 -0.99 3.48
C ARG A 265 22.74 0.22 2.60
N LYS A 266 23.29 0.25 1.36
CA LYS A 266 23.05 1.36 0.41
C LYS A 266 21.58 1.47 0.03
N ILE A 267 20.92 0.36 -0.28
CA ILE A 267 19.49 0.32 -0.60
C ILE A 267 18.64 0.77 0.59
N ALA A 268 18.96 0.30 1.81
CA ALA A 268 18.23 0.73 3.01
C ALA A 268 18.39 2.24 3.27
N GLU A 269 19.58 2.78 3.07
CA GLU A 269 19.84 4.23 3.16
C GLU A 269 19.03 5.01 2.13
N TYR A 270 19.02 4.56 0.87
CA TYR A 270 18.22 5.17 -0.19
C TYR A 270 16.71 5.13 0.11
N CYS A 271 16.18 3.98 0.56
CA CYS A 271 14.77 3.87 0.94
C CYS A 271 14.39 4.82 2.09
N LYS A 272 15.30 5.04 3.06
CA LYS A 272 15.10 6.05 4.13
C LYS A 272 15.07 7.47 3.57
N GLN A 273 15.95 7.80 2.61
CA GLN A 273 15.96 9.11 1.93
C GLN A 273 14.65 9.36 1.15
N LEU A 274 14.04 8.30 0.60
CA LEU A 274 12.73 8.38 -0.03
C LEU A 274 11.56 8.55 0.98
N GLY A 275 11.83 8.51 2.30
CA GLY A 275 10.85 8.72 3.37
C GLY A 275 10.16 7.43 3.87
N TYR A 276 10.67 6.24 3.52
CA TYR A 276 10.11 4.98 4.03
C TYR A 276 10.71 4.58 5.37
N GLN A 277 9.86 4.03 6.27
CA GLN A 277 10.34 3.38 7.50
C GLN A 277 11.10 2.09 7.12
N THR A 278 12.42 2.13 7.18
CA THR A 278 13.27 1.06 6.68
C THR A 278 14.13 0.45 7.78
N GLY A 279 13.93 -0.86 8.04
CA GLY A 279 14.81 -1.70 8.84
C GLY A 279 15.82 -2.44 7.96
N ILE A 280 16.95 -2.85 8.56
CA ILE A 280 17.97 -3.65 7.89
C ILE A 280 18.26 -4.92 8.69
N GLN A 281 18.46 -6.03 7.99
CA GLN A 281 18.80 -7.34 8.57
C GLN A 281 19.90 -8.01 7.75
N HIS A 282 20.80 -8.74 8.42
CA HIS A 282 21.88 -9.49 7.80
C HIS A 282 21.75 -10.95 8.20
N ARG A 283 20.93 -11.73 7.43
CA ARG A 283 20.55 -13.11 7.79
C ARG A 283 21.73 -14.03 7.98
N ASP A 284 22.75 -13.93 7.10
CA ASP A 284 23.84 -14.90 7.03
C ASP A 284 25.22 -14.28 7.38
N ALA A 285 25.26 -13.11 8.00
CA ALA A 285 26.53 -12.43 8.33
C ALA A 285 27.43 -13.23 9.30
N ALA A 286 26.82 -13.95 10.23
CA ALA A 286 27.51 -14.71 11.27
C ALA A 286 27.78 -16.19 10.90
N ARG A 287 27.38 -16.65 9.70
CA ARG A 287 27.50 -18.06 9.27
C ARG A 287 28.83 -18.40 8.63
#